data_1a95ccb7315e228c587c1f012c2a44b3
#
_entry.id   1a95ccb7315e228c587c1f012c2a44b3
#
_cell.length_a   1.000
_cell.length_b   1.000
_cell.length_c   1.000
_cell.angle_alpha   90.00
_cell.angle_beta   90.00
_cell.angle_gamma   90.00
#
_symmetry.space_group_name_H-M   'P 1'
#
loop_
_entity.id
_entity.type
_entity.pdbx_description
1 polymer ?
#
loop_
_entity_poly.entity_id
_entity_poly.type
_entity_poly.pdbx_seq_one_letter_code
_entity_poly.pdbx_strand_id
1 'polypeptide(L)'
;GSIRAGLGEIWNASNAAFALCWLLSAGQIHALDAAASDELRETYLTKLVSGEWTGTMNLTEPQAGSDLGLIRSKATPEGDHYRIQGQKIFISFGEHDLTDNIVHLVLARTPTAPEGVKGISLFLVPKFLVNDDGSLGERNDVRCVSIEHKMGIHASPTAVLAFGDGPGAIGYLIGEENRGLEYMFIMMNEARFGVGVQGLGVAERAYQQALANAKDRVQGKDATAPKGPSVPIIRHPDVRRMLMSMKSRVEAMRALAYVVAAMFDQAHRASDEAARNAAH
;
A
#
# COMPACT_ATOMS: atom_id res chain seq x y z
N GLY A 1 12.23 -6.33 -5.76
CA GLY A 1 11.44 -7.53 -6.00
C GLY A 1 11.63 -8.62 -4.97
N SER A 2 12.47 -9.61 -5.25
CA SER A 2 12.52 -10.88 -4.50
C SER A 2 12.89 -10.73 -3.01
N ILE A 3 13.88 -9.92 -2.68
CA ILE A 3 14.27 -9.68 -1.27
C ILE A 3 13.11 -9.02 -0.51
N ARG A 4 12.47 -8.03 -1.12
CA ARG A 4 11.34 -7.32 -0.51
C ARG A 4 10.13 -8.25 -0.30
N ALA A 5 9.86 -9.17 -1.23
CA ALA A 5 8.81 -10.16 -1.07
C ALA A 5 9.04 -11.06 0.15
N GLY A 6 10.27 -11.58 0.34
CA GLY A 6 10.62 -12.39 1.50
C GLY A 6 10.52 -11.65 2.83
N LEU A 7 11.05 -10.42 2.89
CA LEU A 7 10.92 -9.57 4.08
C LEU A 7 9.45 -9.23 4.37
N GLY A 8 8.68 -8.89 3.33
CA GLY A 8 7.26 -8.60 3.43
C GLY A 8 6.46 -9.80 3.97
N GLU A 9 6.75 -11.02 3.54
CA GLU A 9 6.12 -12.23 4.08
C GLU A 9 6.38 -12.36 5.58
N ILE A 10 7.64 -12.20 6.02
CA ILE A 10 8.03 -12.30 7.43
C ILE A 10 7.35 -11.21 8.27
N TRP A 11 7.37 -9.97 7.82
CA TRP A 11 6.76 -8.84 8.54
C TRP A 11 5.25 -9.01 8.67
N ASN A 12 4.57 -9.41 7.60
CA ASN A 12 3.12 -9.62 7.64
C ASN A 12 2.72 -10.84 8.48
N ALA A 13 3.53 -11.91 8.47
CA ALA A 13 3.34 -13.05 9.37
C ALA A 13 3.53 -12.65 10.84
N SER A 14 4.40 -11.70 11.12
CA SER A 14 4.69 -11.22 12.48
C SER A 14 3.64 -10.21 12.97
N ASN A 15 3.41 -9.14 12.20
CA ASN A 15 2.43 -8.09 12.50
C ASN A 15 1.96 -7.39 11.22
N ALA A 16 0.83 -7.83 10.68
CA ALA A 16 0.26 -7.29 9.44
C ALA A 16 -0.14 -5.80 9.56
N ALA A 17 -0.57 -5.33 10.73
CA ALA A 17 -0.91 -3.94 10.94
C ALA A 17 0.31 -3.03 10.84
N PHE A 18 1.41 -3.41 11.45
CA PHE A 18 2.68 -2.69 11.38
C PHE A 18 3.25 -2.72 9.94
N ALA A 19 3.24 -3.89 9.28
CA ALA A 19 3.71 -4.03 7.92
C ALA A 19 2.93 -3.16 6.91
N LEU A 20 1.67 -2.84 7.19
CA LEU A 20 0.85 -1.98 6.35
C LEU A 20 1.26 -0.50 6.42
N CYS A 21 1.90 -0.05 7.50
CA CYS A 21 2.22 1.36 7.72
C CYS A 21 3.11 1.96 6.62
N TRP A 22 4.06 1.20 6.09
CA TRP A 22 4.98 1.68 5.04
C TRP A 22 4.73 1.07 3.65
N LEU A 23 3.69 0.26 3.50
CA LEU A 23 3.38 -0.40 2.23
C LEU A 23 3.29 0.60 1.07
N LEU A 24 2.60 1.71 1.30
CA LEU A 24 2.32 2.71 0.28
C LEU A 24 3.54 3.60 -0.04
N SER A 25 4.40 3.89 0.95
CA SER A 25 5.60 4.72 0.73
C SER A 25 6.49 4.16 -0.38
N ALA A 26 6.64 2.84 -0.44
CA ALA A 26 7.46 2.21 -1.48
C ALA A 26 6.89 2.39 -2.89
N GLY A 27 5.57 2.25 -3.06
CA GLY A 27 4.92 2.52 -4.35
C GLY A 27 5.00 4.00 -4.74
N GLN A 28 4.88 4.89 -3.77
CA GLN A 28 5.05 6.32 -3.98
C GLN A 28 6.47 6.69 -4.46
N ILE A 29 7.51 6.09 -3.89
CA ILE A 29 8.89 6.28 -4.34
C ILE A 29 9.01 5.96 -5.83
N HIS A 30 8.47 4.84 -6.29
CA HIS A 30 8.48 4.47 -7.71
C HIS A 30 7.69 5.44 -8.58
N ALA A 31 6.55 5.92 -8.12
CA ALA A 31 5.74 6.89 -8.89
C ALA A 31 6.45 8.24 -9.01
N LEU A 32 7.08 8.73 -7.94
CA LEU A 32 7.85 9.97 -7.97
C LEU A 32 9.11 9.85 -8.83
N ASP A 33 9.84 8.76 -8.73
CA ASP A 33 11.04 8.51 -9.55
C ASP A 33 10.71 8.50 -11.05
N ALA A 34 9.55 7.93 -11.41
CA ALA A 34 9.12 7.79 -12.80
C ALA A 34 8.51 9.08 -13.40
N ALA A 35 7.87 9.93 -12.61
CA ALA A 35 7.01 10.98 -13.14
C ALA A 35 7.16 12.37 -12.50
N ALA A 36 7.82 12.50 -11.35
CA ALA A 36 8.00 13.81 -10.72
C ALA A 36 9.09 14.62 -11.44
N SER A 37 9.02 15.96 -11.32
CA SER A 37 10.10 16.85 -11.74
C SER A 37 11.39 16.60 -10.94
N ASP A 38 12.52 17.04 -11.46
CA ASP A 38 13.81 16.92 -10.75
C ASP A 38 13.77 17.59 -9.38
N GLU A 39 13.18 18.77 -9.30
CA GLU A 39 13.00 19.54 -8.06
C GLU A 39 12.21 18.77 -7.01
N LEU A 40 11.07 18.19 -7.39
CA LEU A 40 10.26 17.37 -6.48
C LEU A 40 10.97 16.08 -6.06
N ARG A 41 11.74 15.47 -6.95
CA ARG A 41 12.57 14.31 -6.61
C ARG A 41 13.66 14.67 -5.60
N GLU A 42 14.37 15.74 -5.82
CA GLU A 42 15.42 16.21 -4.90
C GLU A 42 14.85 16.52 -3.51
N THR A 43 13.70 17.20 -3.46
CA THR A 43 13.07 17.62 -2.21
C THR A 43 12.49 16.44 -1.41
N TYR A 44 11.77 15.50 -2.07
CA TYR A 44 10.94 14.52 -1.37
C TYR A 44 11.50 13.09 -1.40
N LEU A 45 12.20 12.69 -2.48
CA LEU A 45 12.52 11.28 -2.71
C LEU A 45 13.52 10.73 -1.68
N THR A 46 14.56 11.49 -1.36
CA THR A 46 15.59 11.06 -0.39
C THR A 46 14.99 10.79 0.99
N LYS A 47 14.10 11.64 1.45
CA LYS A 47 13.42 11.52 2.75
C LYS A 47 12.42 10.36 2.80
N LEU A 48 11.74 10.08 1.69
CA LEU A 48 10.87 8.91 1.55
C LEU A 48 11.66 7.60 1.50
N VAL A 49 12.81 7.58 0.83
CA VAL A 49 13.68 6.41 0.73
C VAL A 49 14.34 6.09 2.08
N SER A 50 14.76 7.10 2.83
CA SER A 50 15.35 6.91 4.17
C SER A 50 14.31 6.50 5.22
N GLY A 51 13.00 6.73 4.95
CA GLY A 51 11.91 6.49 5.89
C GLY A 51 11.71 7.62 6.92
N GLU A 52 12.42 8.74 6.79
CA GLU A 52 12.17 9.95 7.60
C GLU A 52 10.77 10.50 7.33
N TRP A 53 10.25 10.33 6.10
CA TRP A 53 8.89 10.67 5.72
C TRP A 53 8.17 9.44 5.18
N THR A 54 6.84 9.46 5.31
CA THR A 54 5.98 8.39 4.77
C THR A 54 5.11 8.92 3.64
N GLY A 55 4.64 7.99 2.82
CA GLY A 55 3.78 8.29 1.68
C GLY A 55 2.42 7.64 1.76
N THR A 56 1.41 8.30 1.20
CA THR A 56 0.04 7.81 1.14
C THR A 56 -0.55 7.90 -0.26
N MET A 57 -1.60 7.12 -0.51
CA MET A 57 -2.33 7.05 -1.77
C MET A 57 -3.78 7.53 -1.56
N ASN A 58 -4.15 8.66 -2.19
CA ASN A 58 -5.42 9.34 -1.96
C ASN A 58 -6.27 9.36 -3.24
N LEU A 59 -7.08 8.31 -3.44
CA LEU A 59 -7.98 8.17 -4.58
C LEU A 59 -9.43 8.39 -4.19
N THR A 60 -9.90 7.56 -3.24
CA THR A 60 -11.31 7.34 -2.91
C THR A 60 -11.94 8.55 -2.26
N GLU A 61 -13.13 8.89 -2.73
CA GLU A 61 -14.03 9.89 -2.15
C GLU A 61 -15.35 9.24 -1.74
N PRO A 62 -16.18 9.86 -0.89
CA PRO A 62 -17.44 9.26 -0.45
C PRO A 62 -18.35 8.76 -1.58
N GLN A 63 -18.35 9.44 -2.73
CA GLN A 63 -19.14 9.09 -3.92
C GLN A 63 -18.36 8.35 -5.01
N ALA A 64 -17.03 8.22 -4.86
CA ALA A 64 -16.14 7.71 -5.91
C ALA A 64 -15.11 6.73 -5.32
N GLY A 65 -15.40 5.44 -5.40
CA GLY A 65 -14.47 4.37 -4.99
C GLY A 65 -14.08 3.51 -6.18
N SER A 66 -14.98 2.61 -6.62
CA SER A 66 -14.75 1.78 -7.80
C SER A 66 -14.79 2.58 -9.11
N ASP A 67 -15.64 3.60 -9.18
CA ASP A 67 -15.69 4.54 -10.30
C ASP A 67 -15.01 5.86 -9.93
N LEU A 68 -13.73 5.96 -10.26
CA LEU A 68 -12.93 7.17 -10.06
C LEU A 68 -13.31 8.31 -11.02
N GLY A 69 -14.07 8.03 -12.09
CA GLY A 69 -14.60 9.07 -12.97
C GLY A 69 -15.47 10.11 -12.25
N LEU A 70 -15.99 9.74 -11.05
CA LEU A 70 -16.86 10.58 -10.24
C LEU A 70 -16.13 11.41 -9.18
N ILE A 71 -14.79 11.42 -9.11
CA ILE A 71 -14.07 12.25 -8.15
C ILE A 71 -14.35 13.73 -8.37
N ARG A 72 -14.47 14.46 -7.25
CA ARG A 72 -14.84 15.89 -7.19
C ARG A 72 -13.75 16.77 -6.58
N SER A 73 -12.70 16.21 -6.01
CA SER A 73 -11.56 16.99 -5.53
C SER A 73 -11.02 17.87 -6.64
N LYS A 74 -10.76 19.13 -6.32
CA LYS A 74 -10.34 20.18 -7.26
C LYS A 74 -8.89 20.54 -7.02
N ALA A 75 -8.19 20.90 -8.10
CA ALA A 75 -6.86 21.45 -8.08
C ALA A 75 -6.87 22.75 -8.88
N THR A 76 -6.88 23.90 -8.20
CA THR A 76 -6.89 25.21 -8.84
C THR A 76 -5.46 25.74 -8.95
N PRO A 77 -4.97 26.06 -10.17
CA PRO A 77 -3.60 26.57 -10.34
C PRO A 77 -3.42 27.94 -9.67
N GLU A 78 -2.29 28.10 -8.98
CA GLU A 78 -1.89 29.34 -8.31
C GLU A 78 -0.38 29.50 -8.38
N GLY A 79 0.11 30.24 -9.39
CA GLY A 79 1.54 30.42 -9.62
C GLY A 79 2.27 29.10 -9.98
N ASP A 80 3.18 28.68 -9.14
CA ASP A 80 4.01 27.47 -9.30
C ASP A 80 3.44 26.20 -8.64
N HIS A 81 2.28 26.33 -7.98
CA HIS A 81 1.59 25.25 -7.29
C HIS A 81 0.09 25.23 -7.58
N TYR A 82 -0.62 24.32 -6.95
CA TYR A 82 -2.08 24.19 -7.02
C TYR A 82 -2.69 24.26 -5.63
N ARG A 83 -3.90 24.80 -5.52
CA ARG A 83 -4.73 24.73 -4.33
C ARG A 83 -5.65 23.51 -4.45
N ILE A 84 -5.40 22.52 -3.62
CA ILE A 84 -6.18 21.30 -3.59
C ILE A 84 -7.32 21.43 -2.60
N GLN A 85 -8.54 21.09 -3.03
CA GLN A 85 -9.75 21.11 -2.21
C GLN A 85 -10.57 19.83 -2.42
N GLY A 86 -11.00 19.20 -1.33
CA GLY A 86 -11.83 18.01 -1.35
C GLY A 86 -11.59 17.09 -0.16
N GLN A 87 -12.29 15.95 -0.15
CA GLN A 87 -12.18 14.97 0.92
C GLN A 87 -11.81 13.60 0.33
N LYS A 88 -10.88 12.94 0.98
CA LYS A 88 -10.46 11.57 0.66
C LYS A 88 -10.74 10.66 1.84
N ILE A 89 -11.25 9.46 1.56
CA ILE A 89 -11.62 8.47 2.57
C ILE A 89 -10.83 7.17 2.42
N PHE A 90 -10.75 6.40 3.49
CA PHE A 90 -10.02 5.13 3.55
C PHE A 90 -8.52 5.25 3.27
N ILE A 91 -7.91 6.35 3.72
CA ILE A 91 -6.49 6.60 3.50
C ILE A 91 -5.66 5.81 4.51
N SER A 92 -5.03 4.74 4.04
CA SER A 92 -4.14 3.90 4.83
C SER A 92 -2.94 4.70 5.32
N PHE A 93 -2.70 4.64 6.63
CA PHE A 93 -1.62 5.36 7.32
C PHE A 93 -1.64 6.87 7.03
N GLY A 94 -2.87 7.42 6.88
CA GLY A 94 -3.09 8.79 6.43
C GLY A 94 -2.76 9.88 7.45
N GLU A 95 -2.77 9.54 8.74
CA GLU A 95 -2.41 10.46 9.83
C GLU A 95 -1.70 9.70 10.96
N HIS A 96 -0.54 10.18 11.36
CA HIS A 96 0.27 9.66 12.47
C HIS A 96 1.37 10.65 12.84
N ASP A 97 2.11 10.35 13.91
CA ASP A 97 3.25 11.11 14.44
C ASP A 97 4.56 10.30 14.48
N LEU A 98 4.64 9.20 13.71
CA LEU A 98 5.82 8.32 13.68
C LEU A 98 6.92 8.81 12.75
N THR A 99 6.62 9.77 11.88
CA THR A 99 7.57 10.42 10.97
C THR A 99 7.34 11.92 10.95
N ASP A 100 8.37 12.67 10.60
CA ASP A 100 8.35 14.14 10.64
C ASP A 100 7.35 14.73 9.63
N ASN A 101 7.14 14.05 8.49
CA ASN A 101 6.20 14.48 7.47
C ASN A 101 5.46 13.28 6.84
N ILE A 102 4.28 13.56 6.29
CA ILE A 102 3.51 12.64 5.47
C ILE A 102 3.31 13.30 4.10
N VAL A 103 3.67 12.59 3.04
CA VAL A 103 3.54 13.07 1.66
C VAL A 103 2.37 12.36 1.00
N HIS A 104 1.31 13.09 0.68
CA HIS A 104 0.09 12.54 0.09
C HIS A 104 0.16 12.61 -1.45
N LEU A 105 -0.02 11.50 -2.17
CA LEU A 105 -0.33 11.52 -3.60
C LEU A 105 -1.84 11.56 -3.77
N VAL A 106 -2.35 12.67 -4.33
CA VAL A 106 -3.78 13.01 -4.37
C VAL A 106 -4.27 13.10 -5.80
N LEU A 107 -5.32 12.36 -6.13
CA LEU A 107 -6.04 12.52 -7.40
C LEU A 107 -7.05 13.67 -7.30
N ALA A 108 -6.95 14.63 -8.22
CA ALA A 108 -7.85 15.77 -8.31
C ALA A 108 -8.04 16.23 -9.76
N ARG A 109 -8.97 17.16 -9.98
CA ARG A 109 -9.29 17.72 -11.30
C ARG A 109 -8.90 19.18 -11.37
N THR A 110 -8.25 19.56 -12.46
CA THR A 110 -8.06 20.98 -12.81
C THR A 110 -9.36 21.59 -13.39
N PRO A 111 -9.52 22.91 -13.42
CA PRO A 111 -10.74 23.56 -13.92
C PRO A 111 -11.07 23.25 -15.37
N THR A 112 -10.06 22.94 -16.18
CA THR A 112 -10.17 22.64 -17.61
C THR A 112 -10.22 21.14 -17.92
N ALA A 113 -10.23 20.29 -16.88
CA ALA A 113 -10.18 18.85 -17.03
C ALA A 113 -11.41 18.31 -17.75
N PRO A 114 -11.25 17.39 -18.74
CA PRO A 114 -12.36 16.68 -19.33
C PRO A 114 -13.08 15.79 -18.30
N GLU A 115 -14.34 15.47 -18.59
CA GLU A 115 -15.13 14.55 -17.73
C GLU A 115 -14.55 13.13 -17.73
N GLY A 116 -14.92 12.38 -16.69
CA GLY A 116 -14.54 10.98 -16.54
C GLY A 116 -13.08 10.80 -16.11
N VAL A 117 -12.55 9.61 -16.27
CA VAL A 117 -11.22 9.22 -15.80
C VAL A 117 -10.07 9.94 -16.51
N LYS A 118 -10.31 10.41 -17.74
CA LYS A 118 -9.31 11.12 -18.55
C LYS A 118 -9.01 12.55 -18.06
N GLY A 119 -9.81 13.09 -17.13
CA GLY A 119 -9.58 14.43 -16.58
C GLY A 119 -8.97 14.39 -15.17
N ILE A 120 -8.37 13.29 -14.79
CA ILE A 120 -7.77 13.13 -13.45
C ILE A 120 -6.28 13.40 -13.51
N SER A 121 -5.80 14.34 -12.69
CA SER A 121 -4.39 14.66 -12.50
C SER A 121 -3.89 14.18 -11.14
N LEU A 122 -2.58 14.03 -10.98
CA LEU A 122 -1.94 13.58 -9.75
C LEU A 122 -1.15 14.73 -9.12
N PHE A 123 -1.34 14.91 -7.83
CA PHE A 123 -0.67 15.97 -7.07
C PHE A 123 0.06 15.40 -5.86
N LEU A 124 1.25 15.91 -5.59
CA LEU A 124 1.98 15.72 -4.34
C LEU A 124 1.55 16.80 -3.36
N VAL A 125 1.03 16.41 -2.22
CA VAL A 125 0.55 17.31 -1.16
C VAL A 125 1.20 16.93 0.15
N PRO A 126 2.20 17.67 0.66
CA PRO A 126 2.83 17.36 1.94
C PRO A 126 1.95 17.80 3.12
N LYS A 127 2.02 17.09 4.25
CA LYS A 127 1.37 17.49 5.52
C LYS A 127 1.99 18.76 6.10
N PHE A 128 3.31 18.89 6.01
CA PHE A 128 4.07 20.09 6.28
C PHE A 128 4.79 20.54 5.03
N LEU A 129 4.75 21.82 4.72
CA LEU A 129 5.49 22.40 3.61
C LEU A 129 6.99 22.22 3.83
N VAL A 130 7.75 22.22 2.76
CA VAL A 130 9.21 22.08 2.81
C VAL A 130 9.83 23.40 2.33
N ASN A 131 10.72 23.96 3.13
CA ASN A 131 11.48 25.16 2.79
C ASN A 131 12.60 24.84 1.80
N ASP A 132 13.17 25.84 1.16
CA ASP A 132 14.26 25.70 0.18
C ASP A 132 15.50 25.01 0.76
N ASP A 133 15.73 25.11 2.07
CA ASP A 133 16.83 24.46 2.79
C ASP A 133 16.53 22.99 3.18
N GLY A 134 15.34 22.49 2.80
CA GLY A 134 14.87 21.13 3.12
C GLY A 134 14.29 20.97 4.54
N SER A 135 14.22 22.05 5.33
CA SER A 135 13.59 22.02 6.65
C SER A 135 12.05 22.04 6.52
N LEU A 136 11.36 21.56 7.56
CA LEU A 136 9.90 21.61 7.60
C LEU A 136 9.45 23.04 7.85
N GLY A 137 8.52 23.49 7.00
CA GLY A 137 7.84 24.77 7.11
C GLY A 137 6.49 24.67 7.84
N GLU A 138 5.56 25.52 7.46
CA GLU A 138 4.22 25.56 8.04
C GLU A 138 3.40 24.31 7.74
N ARG A 139 2.44 24.02 8.61
CA ARG A 139 1.46 22.95 8.35
C ARG A 139 0.60 23.34 7.16
N ASN A 140 0.53 22.44 6.20
CA ASN A 140 -0.34 22.60 5.04
C ASN A 140 -1.82 22.45 5.44
N ASP A 141 -2.74 22.96 4.62
CA ASP A 141 -4.18 22.85 4.82
C ASP A 141 -4.71 21.42 4.56
N VAL A 142 -4.14 20.47 5.30
CA VAL A 142 -4.51 19.05 5.31
C VAL A 142 -4.89 18.66 6.72
N ARG A 143 -6.11 18.15 6.89
CA ARG A 143 -6.64 17.78 8.20
C ARG A 143 -7.20 16.37 8.21
N CYS A 144 -6.84 15.60 9.23
CA CYS A 144 -7.52 14.34 9.54
C CYS A 144 -8.89 14.65 10.18
N VAL A 145 -9.96 14.25 9.48
CA VAL A 145 -11.34 14.42 9.94
C VAL A 145 -11.71 13.35 10.95
N SER A 146 -11.35 12.12 10.64
CA SER A 146 -11.63 10.94 11.47
C SER A 146 -10.71 9.78 11.10
N ILE A 147 -10.69 8.79 12.00
CA ILE A 147 -10.04 7.49 11.77
C ILE A 147 -11.13 6.43 11.77
N GLU A 148 -11.05 5.50 10.82
CA GLU A 148 -12.00 4.41 10.68
C GLU A 148 -11.91 3.41 11.84
N HIS A 149 -13.05 3.01 12.37
CA HIS A 149 -13.15 1.87 13.28
C HIS A 149 -13.23 0.58 12.45
N LYS A 150 -12.17 -0.23 12.49
CA LYS A 150 -12.02 -1.40 11.60
C LYS A 150 -12.19 -2.72 12.36
N MET A 151 -12.49 -3.78 11.61
CA MET A 151 -12.55 -5.15 12.15
C MET A 151 -11.17 -5.68 12.57
N GLY A 152 -10.09 -5.20 11.95
CA GLY A 152 -8.70 -5.59 12.21
C GLY A 152 -7.72 -4.52 11.74
N ILE A 153 -6.42 -4.81 11.84
CA ILE A 153 -5.33 -3.91 11.43
C ILE A 153 -5.43 -2.56 12.18
N HIS A 154 -5.77 -2.61 13.48
CA HIS A 154 -6.03 -1.41 14.28
C HIS A 154 -4.80 -0.50 14.45
N ALA A 155 -3.59 -1.07 14.48
CA ALA A 155 -2.36 -0.31 14.65
C ALA A 155 -1.94 0.50 13.40
N SER A 156 -2.58 0.29 12.24
CA SER A 156 -2.42 1.15 11.07
C SER A 156 -3.67 2.02 10.92
N PRO A 157 -3.61 3.33 11.19
CA PRO A 157 -4.78 4.20 11.07
C PRO A 157 -5.23 4.30 9.61
N THR A 158 -6.54 4.24 9.41
CA THR A 158 -7.17 4.47 8.12
C THR A 158 -7.97 5.77 8.24
N ALA A 159 -7.48 6.82 7.60
CA ALA A 159 -7.95 8.19 7.83
C ALA A 159 -8.98 8.65 6.78
N VAL A 160 -9.83 9.58 7.21
CA VAL A 160 -10.55 10.50 6.35
C VAL A 160 -9.78 11.82 6.36
N LEU A 161 -9.31 12.27 5.21
CA LEU A 161 -8.53 13.49 5.06
C LEU A 161 -9.33 14.57 4.33
N ALA A 162 -9.40 15.75 4.90
CA ALA A 162 -9.89 16.97 4.24
C ALA A 162 -8.69 17.78 3.75
N PHE A 163 -8.75 18.18 2.51
CA PHE A 163 -7.79 19.05 1.85
C PHE A 163 -8.46 20.38 1.57
N GLY A 164 -7.91 21.47 2.08
CA GLY A 164 -8.36 22.79 1.76
C GLY A 164 -9.69 23.20 2.41
N ASP A 165 -9.87 22.98 3.70
CA ASP A 165 -10.98 23.53 4.48
C ASP A 165 -10.86 25.06 4.66
N GLY A 166 -9.65 25.61 4.49
CA GLY A 166 -9.32 27.04 4.51
C GLY A 166 -8.94 27.54 3.11
N PRO A 167 -7.70 28.04 2.93
CA PRO A 167 -7.26 28.63 1.66
C PRO A 167 -7.04 27.61 0.53
N GLY A 168 -7.00 26.33 0.84
CA GLY A 168 -6.64 25.25 -0.06
C GLY A 168 -5.27 24.66 0.27
N ALA A 169 -5.17 23.34 0.25
CA ALA A 169 -3.90 22.67 0.48
C ALA A 169 -2.95 22.91 -0.70
N ILE A 170 -1.71 23.27 -0.43
CA ILE A 170 -0.67 23.42 -1.45
C ILE A 170 -0.30 22.04 -1.97
N GLY A 171 -0.35 21.90 -3.29
CA GLY A 171 0.02 20.66 -3.99
C GLY A 171 0.78 20.93 -5.27
N TYR A 172 1.65 20.01 -5.64
CA TYR A 172 2.51 20.09 -6.82
C TYR A 172 2.11 19.04 -7.84
N LEU A 173 1.99 19.40 -9.10
CA LEU A 173 1.62 18.48 -10.17
C LEU A 173 2.72 17.41 -10.36
N ILE A 174 2.31 16.15 -10.45
CA ILE A 174 3.18 15.03 -10.82
C ILE A 174 2.94 14.67 -12.27
N GLY A 175 3.99 14.79 -13.07
CA GLY A 175 3.92 14.54 -14.52
C GLY A 175 3.05 15.56 -15.26
N GLU A 176 2.15 15.10 -16.12
CA GLU A 176 1.29 15.91 -16.94
C GLU A 176 -0.16 15.94 -16.43
N GLU A 177 -0.86 17.07 -16.63
CA GLU A 177 -2.30 17.13 -16.35
C GLU A 177 -3.06 16.04 -17.14
N ASN A 178 -4.13 15.54 -16.52
CA ASN A 178 -5.04 14.55 -17.11
C ASN A 178 -4.43 13.15 -17.32
N ARG A 179 -3.21 12.90 -16.83
CA ARG A 179 -2.56 11.58 -16.82
C ARG A 179 -2.37 11.00 -15.43
N GLY A 180 -3.02 11.58 -14.43
CA GLY A 180 -2.82 11.22 -13.02
C GLY A 180 -3.09 9.76 -12.68
N LEU A 181 -4.06 9.12 -13.35
CA LEU A 181 -4.31 7.69 -13.14
C LEU A 181 -3.16 6.81 -13.64
N GLU A 182 -2.52 7.17 -14.74
CA GLU A 182 -1.37 6.44 -15.28
C GLU A 182 -0.22 6.41 -14.26
N TYR A 183 0.12 7.56 -13.69
CA TYR A 183 1.16 7.67 -12.66
C TYR A 183 0.77 6.99 -11.34
N MET A 184 -0.51 7.11 -10.96
CA MET A 184 -1.03 6.44 -9.76
C MET A 184 -1.02 4.92 -9.91
N PHE A 185 -1.19 4.36 -11.11
CA PHE A 185 -1.09 2.92 -11.35
C PHE A 185 0.29 2.35 -11.08
N ILE A 186 1.37 3.13 -11.24
CA ILE A 186 2.72 2.71 -10.85
C ILE A 186 2.72 2.36 -9.35
N MET A 187 2.21 3.26 -8.52
CA MET A 187 2.07 3.03 -7.07
C MET A 187 1.11 1.89 -6.75
N MET A 188 -0.03 1.81 -7.44
CA MET A 188 -1.06 0.80 -7.20
C MET A 188 -0.57 -0.62 -7.52
N ASN A 189 0.24 -0.81 -8.54
CA ASN A 189 0.76 -2.13 -8.91
C ASN A 189 1.69 -2.68 -7.83
N GLU A 190 2.56 -1.83 -7.27
CA GLU A 190 3.38 -2.17 -6.11
C GLU A 190 2.51 -2.54 -4.89
N ALA A 191 1.50 -1.74 -4.61
CA ALA A 191 0.59 -2.00 -3.49
C ALA A 191 -0.20 -3.30 -3.67
N ARG A 192 -0.68 -3.62 -4.87
CA ARG A 192 -1.38 -4.87 -5.19
C ARG A 192 -0.50 -6.10 -4.92
N PHE A 193 0.75 -6.05 -5.39
CA PHE A 193 1.71 -7.12 -5.11
C PHE A 193 1.97 -7.26 -3.60
N GLY A 194 2.20 -6.14 -2.91
CA GLY A 194 2.41 -6.10 -1.46
C GLY A 194 1.24 -6.70 -0.67
N VAL A 195 -0.01 -6.44 -1.07
CA VAL A 195 -1.21 -7.04 -0.45
C VAL A 195 -1.28 -8.55 -0.73
N GLY A 196 -0.86 -9.00 -1.91
CA GLY A 196 -0.72 -10.43 -2.21
C GLY A 196 0.27 -11.12 -1.25
N VAL A 197 1.43 -10.52 -1.01
CA VAL A 197 2.43 -10.99 -0.05
C VAL A 197 1.90 -10.93 1.39
N GLN A 198 1.11 -9.92 1.74
CA GLN A 198 0.43 -9.84 3.04
C GLN A 198 -0.49 -11.05 3.27
N GLY A 199 -1.31 -11.38 2.26
CA GLY A 199 -2.18 -12.58 2.32
C GLY A 199 -1.38 -13.86 2.53
N LEU A 200 -0.25 -14.02 1.85
CA LEU A 200 0.65 -15.15 2.03
C LEU A 200 1.21 -15.23 3.46
N GLY A 201 1.75 -14.11 3.98
CA GLY A 201 2.33 -14.07 5.33
C GLY A 201 1.32 -14.42 6.43
N VAL A 202 0.09 -13.90 6.34
CA VAL A 202 -0.99 -14.21 7.28
C VAL A 202 -1.42 -15.68 7.16
N ALA A 203 -1.52 -16.22 5.95
CA ALA A 203 -1.86 -17.63 5.71
C ALA A 203 -0.78 -18.59 6.25
N GLU A 204 0.50 -18.28 6.06
CA GLU A 204 1.62 -19.05 6.62
C GLU A 204 1.54 -19.08 8.15
N ARG A 205 1.35 -17.93 8.80
CA ARG A 205 1.20 -17.86 10.25
C ARG A 205 0.03 -18.72 10.75
N ALA A 206 -1.11 -18.63 10.08
CA ALA A 206 -2.29 -19.42 10.43
C ALA A 206 -2.00 -20.93 10.31
N TYR A 207 -1.32 -21.34 9.25
CA TYR A 207 -0.90 -22.74 9.05
C TYR A 207 0.06 -23.23 10.16
N GLN A 208 1.08 -22.45 10.49
CA GLN A 208 2.03 -22.82 11.54
C GLN A 208 1.34 -22.97 12.90
N GLN A 209 0.44 -22.04 13.27
CA GLN A 209 -0.32 -22.12 14.51
C GLN A 209 -1.26 -23.35 14.52
N ALA A 210 -1.96 -23.61 13.43
CA ALA A 210 -2.83 -24.78 13.29
C ALA A 210 -2.04 -26.08 13.41
N LEU A 211 -0.85 -26.15 12.80
CA LEU A 211 0.04 -27.32 12.86
C LEU A 211 0.55 -27.55 14.30
N ALA A 212 1.00 -26.50 14.99
CA ALA A 212 1.45 -26.58 16.37
C ALA A 212 0.31 -27.08 17.27
N ASN A 213 -0.86 -26.46 17.21
CA ASN A 213 -2.02 -26.88 17.98
C ASN A 213 -2.43 -28.36 17.67
N ALA A 214 -2.38 -28.77 16.41
CA ALA A 214 -2.72 -30.14 16.03
C ALA A 214 -1.75 -31.20 16.57
N LYS A 215 -0.48 -30.81 16.81
CA LYS A 215 0.53 -31.68 17.43
C LYS A 215 0.35 -31.78 18.95
N ASP A 216 -0.08 -30.71 19.59
CA ASP A 216 -0.15 -30.61 21.07
C ASP A 216 -1.52 -31.04 21.61
N ARG A 217 -2.60 -30.77 20.91
CA ARG A 217 -3.96 -31.08 21.35
C ARG A 217 -4.22 -32.58 21.29
N VAL A 218 -4.36 -33.22 22.43
CA VAL A 218 -4.75 -34.63 22.55
C VAL A 218 -6.27 -34.74 22.70
N GLN A 219 -6.93 -35.41 21.74
CA GLN A 219 -8.35 -35.69 21.79
C GLN A 219 -8.77 -36.78 20.80
N GLY A 220 -9.62 -37.67 21.25
CA GLY A 220 -10.08 -38.82 20.46
C GLY A 220 -9.03 -39.92 20.32
N LYS A 221 -9.41 -41.01 19.70
CA LYS A 221 -8.55 -42.20 19.51
C LYS A 221 -8.14 -42.31 18.06
N ASP A 222 -6.98 -42.94 17.81
CA ASP A 222 -6.56 -43.23 16.45
C ASP A 222 -7.60 -44.15 15.77
N ALA A 223 -7.97 -43.82 14.53
CA ALA A 223 -8.95 -44.62 13.78
C ALA A 223 -8.49 -46.06 13.55
N THR A 224 -7.16 -46.33 13.53
CA THR A 224 -6.55 -47.66 13.40
C THR A 224 -6.42 -48.40 14.73
N ALA A 225 -6.60 -47.69 15.88
CA ALA A 225 -6.49 -48.25 17.24
C ALA A 225 -7.66 -47.74 18.14
N PRO A 226 -8.90 -48.16 17.87
CA PRO A 226 -10.09 -47.61 18.55
C PRO A 226 -10.18 -47.91 20.06
N LYS A 227 -9.42 -48.92 20.50
CA LYS A 227 -9.29 -49.28 21.94
C LYS A 227 -8.05 -48.70 22.60
N GLY A 228 -7.21 -47.99 21.84
CA GLY A 228 -5.99 -47.35 22.34
C GLY A 228 -6.23 -46.08 23.16
N PRO A 229 -5.19 -45.42 23.64
CA PRO A 229 -5.29 -44.13 24.32
C PRO A 229 -5.69 -43.03 23.35
N SER A 230 -6.08 -41.86 23.91
CA SER A 230 -6.29 -40.64 23.11
C SER A 230 -4.95 -40.20 22.50
N VAL A 231 -5.03 -39.60 21.30
CA VAL A 231 -3.86 -39.21 20.51
C VAL A 231 -3.92 -37.71 20.16
N PRO A 232 -2.78 -37.08 19.79
CA PRO A 232 -2.79 -35.75 19.20
C PRO A 232 -3.70 -35.71 17.96
N ILE A 233 -4.45 -34.60 17.82
CA ILE A 233 -5.46 -34.51 16.74
C ILE A 233 -4.86 -34.56 15.34
N ILE A 234 -3.57 -34.30 15.16
CA ILE A 234 -2.86 -34.50 13.89
C ILE A 234 -2.92 -35.96 13.38
N ARG A 235 -3.24 -36.93 14.25
CA ARG A 235 -3.41 -38.36 13.88
C ARG A 235 -4.74 -38.59 13.15
N HIS A 236 -5.70 -37.69 13.27
CA HIS A 236 -7.01 -37.83 12.62
C HIS A 236 -6.92 -37.51 11.12
N PRO A 237 -7.48 -38.37 10.23
CA PRO A 237 -7.35 -38.20 8.78
C PRO A 237 -7.85 -36.86 8.26
N ASP A 238 -8.97 -36.36 8.77
CA ASP A 238 -9.55 -35.08 8.31
C ASP A 238 -8.71 -33.87 8.76
N VAL A 239 -8.14 -33.88 9.98
CA VAL A 239 -7.19 -32.85 10.44
C VAL A 239 -5.97 -32.83 9.54
N ARG A 240 -5.43 -34.00 9.19
CA ARG A 240 -4.30 -34.12 8.24
C ARG A 240 -4.65 -33.56 6.87
N ARG A 241 -5.83 -33.88 6.35
CA ARG A 241 -6.32 -33.36 5.07
C ARG A 241 -6.38 -31.82 5.08
N MET A 242 -6.95 -31.22 6.15
CA MET A 242 -7.00 -29.76 6.31
C MET A 242 -5.58 -29.14 6.33
N LEU A 243 -4.67 -29.68 7.14
CA LEU A 243 -3.30 -29.19 7.23
C LEU A 243 -2.55 -29.32 5.90
N MET A 244 -2.72 -30.43 5.19
CA MET A 244 -2.13 -30.61 3.86
C MET A 244 -2.69 -29.61 2.85
N SER A 245 -4.00 -29.32 2.88
CA SER A 245 -4.63 -28.31 2.03
C SER A 245 -4.10 -26.90 2.33
N MET A 246 -3.92 -26.55 3.60
CA MET A 246 -3.31 -25.26 3.99
C MET A 246 -1.87 -25.18 3.48
N LYS A 247 -1.04 -26.19 3.77
CA LYS A 247 0.35 -26.23 3.37
C LYS A 247 0.53 -26.09 1.86
N SER A 248 -0.17 -26.89 1.08
CA SER A 248 -0.04 -26.89 -0.39
C SER A 248 -0.42 -25.53 -1.00
N ARG A 249 -1.46 -24.87 -0.46
CA ARG A 249 -1.88 -23.54 -0.93
C ARG A 249 -0.84 -22.47 -0.56
N VAL A 250 -0.31 -22.49 0.66
CA VAL A 250 0.72 -21.54 1.09
C VAL A 250 1.99 -21.68 0.26
N GLU A 251 2.45 -22.92 0.02
CA GLU A 251 3.63 -23.18 -0.81
C GLU A 251 3.43 -22.74 -2.27
N ALA A 252 2.24 -22.98 -2.83
CA ALA A 252 1.91 -22.52 -4.19
C ALA A 252 1.84 -20.99 -4.29
N MET A 253 1.20 -20.33 -3.32
CA MET A 253 1.16 -18.86 -3.26
C MET A 253 2.57 -18.26 -3.11
N ARG A 254 3.42 -18.87 -2.29
CA ARG A 254 4.83 -18.44 -2.12
C ARG A 254 5.60 -18.56 -3.43
N ALA A 255 5.49 -19.69 -4.11
CA ALA A 255 6.13 -19.90 -5.41
C ALA A 255 5.68 -18.82 -6.42
N LEU A 256 4.37 -18.57 -6.51
CA LEU A 256 3.83 -17.52 -7.38
C LEU A 256 4.36 -16.13 -7.01
N ALA A 257 4.36 -15.77 -5.71
CA ALA A 257 4.85 -14.47 -5.24
C ALA A 257 6.32 -14.25 -5.63
N TYR A 258 7.18 -15.27 -5.49
CA TYR A 258 8.60 -15.15 -5.87
C TYR A 258 8.81 -15.09 -7.39
N VAL A 259 8.00 -15.80 -8.19
CA VAL A 259 8.03 -15.68 -9.65
C VAL A 259 7.68 -14.23 -10.06
N VAL A 260 6.58 -13.69 -9.54
CA VAL A 260 6.17 -12.31 -9.83
C VAL A 260 7.23 -11.31 -9.35
N ALA A 261 7.80 -11.50 -8.17
CA ALA A 261 8.86 -10.64 -7.65
C ALA A 261 10.11 -10.65 -8.54
N ALA A 262 10.49 -11.82 -9.08
CA ALA A 262 11.60 -11.94 -10.03
C ALA A 262 11.29 -11.25 -11.37
N MET A 263 10.05 -11.31 -11.84
CA MET A 263 9.61 -10.56 -13.03
C MET A 263 9.72 -9.04 -12.80
N PHE A 264 9.30 -8.52 -11.64
CA PHE A 264 9.55 -7.12 -11.28
C PHE A 264 11.04 -6.76 -11.27
N ASP A 265 11.89 -7.62 -10.72
CA ASP A 265 13.34 -7.38 -10.74
C ASP A 265 13.88 -7.33 -12.18
N GLN A 266 13.42 -8.22 -13.07
CA GLN A 266 13.79 -8.22 -14.48
C GLN A 266 13.28 -6.99 -15.23
N ALA A 267 12.01 -6.63 -15.04
CA ALA A 267 11.40 -5.46 -15.68
C ALA A 267 12.16 -4.16 -15.38
N HIS A 268 12.69 -4.00 -14.16
CA HIS A 268 13.36 -2.78 -13.74
C HIS A 268 14.90 -2.80 -13.94
N ARG A 269 15.53 -3.99 -13.99
CA ARG A 269 17.00 -4.11 -13.89
C ARG A 269 17.68 -4.87 -15.02
N ALA A 270 16.92 -5.55 -15.89
CA ALA A 270 17.55 -6.25 -17.01
C ALA A 270 18.24 -5.23 -17.96
N SER A 271 19.46 -5.54 -18.36
CA SER A 271 20.22 -4.72 -19.31
C SER A 271 19.64 -4.78 -20.72
N ASP A 272 19.00 -5.90 -21.07
CA ASP A 272 18.35 -6.12 -22.35
C ASP A 272 16.91 -5.62 -22.36
N GLU A 273 16.55 -4.76 -23.33
CA GLU A 273 15.23 -4.19 -23.48
C GLU A 273 14.16 -5.23 -23.79
N ALA A 274 14.50 -6.25 -24.57
CA ALA A 274 13.56 -7.34 -24.87
C ALA A 274 13.21 -8.15 -23.62
N ALA A 275 14.19 -8.36 -22.72
CA ALA A 275 13.97 -9.04 -21.43
C ALA A 275 13.12 -8.16 -20.48
N ARG A 276 13.31 -6.83 -20.47
CA ARG A 276 12.45 -5.92 -19.69
C ARG A 276 11.02 -5.99 -20.17
N ASN A 277 10.78 -5.87 -21.49
CA ASN A 277 9.44 -5.88 -22.07
C ASN A 277 8.71 -7.23 -21.90
N ALA A 278 9.45 -8.34 -21.88
CA ALA A 278 8.86 -9.67 -21.65
C ALA A 278 8.45 -9.90 -20.17
N ALA A 279 8.97 -9.10 -19.25
CA ALA A 279 8.65 -9.19 -17.82
C ALA A 279 7.50 -8.25 -17.38
N HIS A 280 7.07 -7.34 -18.25
CA HIS A 280 5.89 -6.49 -18.06
C HIS A 280 4.63 -7.22 -18.51
#